data_f45a4a896bd71aabbdff43e24dbe8f87
#
_entry.id   f45a4a896bd71aabbdff43e24dbe8f87
#
_cell.length_a   1.000
_cell.length_b   1.000
_cell.length_c   1.000
_cell.angle_alpha   90.00
_cell.angle_beta   90.00
_cell.angle_gamma   90.00
#
_symmetry.space_group_name_H-M   'P 1'
#
loop_
_entity.id
_entity.type
_entity.pdbx_description
1 polymer ?
#
loop_
_entity_poly.entity_id
_entity_poly.type
_entity_poly.pdbx_seq_one_letter_code
_entity_poly.pdbx_strand_id
1 'polypeptide(L)'
;NSVWAADTDADPYGAMPETVTLHVGRSEDANASYLSGQDSLNNYLVDYIKEQLNVDFVYDFSVASDYSTKVSMAIASGSIPDIMFVTASQLRELVAADAVEDMTAVYETYASDNLKAAYDTTDGISFENATFDGKLMAMPSISPGADAIPILFVRGDWMDELGLDEPKTVEDITNIVKAFKEKYGDSNSLVMSQNIVSENGNNTYCLLYTSPSPRD
;
A
#
# COMPACT_ATOMS: atom_id res chain seq x y z
N ASN A 1 16.18 -24.36 -3.26
CA ASN A 1 16.28 -25.17 -2.03
C ASN A 1 15.67 -24.34 -0.92
N SER A 2 14.36 -24.52 -0.68
CA SER A 2 13.68 -23.88 0.43
C SER A 2 14.28 -24.38 1.74
N VAL A 3 14.99 -23.52 2.42
CA VAL A 3 15.56 -23.75 3.76
C VAL A 3 14.51 -23.72 4.86
N TRP A 4 13.27 -23.43 4.52
CA TRP A 4 12.15 -23.24 5.44
C TRP A 4 11.19 -24.44 5.44
N ALA A 5 11.71 -25.62 5.77
CA ALA A 5 10.84 -26.60 6.39
C ALA A 5 10.51 -26.03 7.78
N ALA A 6 9.24 -25.68 8.01
CA ALA A 6 8.80 -25.08 9.26
C ALA A 6 9.29 -25.96 10.43
N ASP A 7 10.36 -25.50 11.09
CA ASP A 7 10.75 -26.08 12.37
C ASP A 7 9.73 -25.52 13.37
N THR A 8 8.72 -26.34 13.66
CA THR A 8 7.62 -25.96 14.56
C THR A 8 8.08 -25.63 15.98
N ASP A 9 9.33 -25.95 16.31
CA ASP A 9 9.94 -25.69 17.62
C ASP A 9 10.79 -24.39 17.62
N ALA A 10 10.96 -23.73 16.45
CA ALA A 10 11.69 -22.48 16.37
C ALA A 10 10.90 -21.33 17.01
N ASP A 11 11.55 -20.54 17.85
CA ASP A 11 10.97 -19.29 18.35
C ASP A 11 10.90 -18.26 17.19
N PRO A 12 9.71 -17.84 16.76
CA PRO A 12 9.56 -16.90 15.64
C PRO A 12 10.16 -15.52 15.93
N TYR A 13 10.47 -15.23 17.19
CA TYR A 13 11.11 -13.98 17.64
C TYR A 13 12.55 -14.22 18.13
N GLY A 14 13.07 -15.43 17.98
CA GLY A 14 14.43 -15.80 18.37
C GLY A 14 15.46 -15.34 17.34
N ALA A 15 16.70 -15.12 17.81
CA ALA A 15 17.81 -14.83 16.91
C ALA A 15 18.14 -16.04 16.02
N MET A 16 18.40 -15.80 14.75
CA MET A 16 18.90 -16.83 13.85
C MET A 16 20.26 -17.36 14.35
N PRO A 17 20.51 -18.68 14.25
CA PRO A 17 21.76 -19.27 14.74
C PRO A 17 22.98 -18.78 13.96
N GLU A 18 22.79 -18.40 12.69
CA GLU A 18 23.79 -17.78 11.84
C GLU A 18 23.22 -16.47 11.27
N THR A 19 24.06 -15.50 10.94
CA THR A 19 23.61 -14.24 10.36
C THR A 19 22.95 -14.50 9.01
N VAL A 20 21.69 -14.12 8.89
CA VAL A 20 20.92 -14.18 7.64
C VAL A 20 20.97 -12.82 6.98
N THR A 21 21.34 -12.77 5.71
CA THR A 21 21.28 -11.55 4.92
C THR A 21 20.05 -11.59 4.03
N LEU A 22 19.22 -10.56 4.14
CA LEU A 22 18.01 -10.39 3.32
C LEU A 22 18.18 -9.22 2.36
N HIS A 23 17.90 -9.46 1.09
CA HIS A 23 17.84 -8.44 0.05
C HIS A 23 16.46 -7.78 0.03
N VAL A 24 16.41 -6.46 0.07
CA VAL A 24 15.18 -5.70 0.24
C VAL A 24 15.04 -4.62 -0.82
N GLY A 25 13.86 -4.57 -1.46
CA GLY A 25 13.42 -3.44 -2.26
C GLY A 25 12.42 -2.59 -1.48
N ARG A 26 12.72 -1.31 -1.23
CA ARG A 26 11.85 -0.45 -0.42
C ARG A 26 11.57 0.91 -1.03
N SER A 27 10.44 1.47 -0.62
CA SER A 27 10.12 2.89 -0.79
C SER A 27 10.63 3.68 0.41
N GLU A 28 11.12 4.88 0.17
CA GLU A 28 11.46 5.87 1.19
C GLU A 28 10.39 6.96 1.27
N ASP A 29 10.21 7.53 2.46
CA ASP A 29 9.47 8.78 2.59
C ASP A 29 10.45 9.95 2.42
N ALA A 30 10.27 10.75 1.37
CA ALA A 30 11.09 11.93 1.09
C ALA A 30 11.06 12.99 2.21
N ASN A 31 10.05 12.93 3.09
CA ASN A 31 9.88 13.85 4.21
C ASN A 31 10.27 13.21 5.56
N ALA A 32 10.79 11.98 5.56
CA ALA A 32 11.20 11.32 6.79
C ALA A 32 12.32 12.10 7.48
N SER A 33 12.22 12.21 8.79
CA SER A 33 13.26 12.81 9.65
C SER A 33 13.90 11.74 10.51
N TYR A 34 15.21 11.72 10.53
CA TYR A 34 16.00 10.77 11.31
C TYR A 34 16.77 11.47 12.42
N LEU A 35 17.21 10.73 13.42
CA LEU A 35 18.10 11.24 14.44
C LEU A 35 19.45 11.62 13.84
N SER A 36 20.20 12.50 14.50
CA SER A 36 21.51 12.96 14.01
C SER A 36 22.45 11.77 13.74
N GLY A 37 22.98 11.70 12.53
CA GLY A 37 23.88 10.62 12.11
C GLY A 37 23.17 9.35 11.63
N GLN A 38 21.85 9.36 11.55
CA GLN A 38 21.03 8.26 11.03
C GLN A 38 20.41 8.65 9.68
N ASP A 39 20.04 7.64 8.91
CA ASP A 39 19.32 7.76 7.64
C ASP A 39 18.30 6.61 7.48
N SER A 40 17.69 6.51 6.32
CA SER A 40 16.67 5.49 6.03
C SER A 40 17.20 4.06 6.09
N LEU A 41 18.48 3.87 5.89
CA LEU A 41 19.14 2.55 5.77
C LEU A 41 19.95 2.20 7.04
N ASN A 42 20.37 3.23 7.78
CA ASN A 42 21.21 3.08 8.97
C ASN A 42 20.57 3.84 10.13
N ASN A 43 19.83 3.15 10.95
CA ASN A 43 19.10 3.73 12.08
C ASN A 43 18.92 2.70 13.19
N TYR A 44 18.55 3.19 14.36
CA TYR A 44 18.41 2.36 15.56
C TYR A 44 17.45 1.17 15.39
N LEU A 45 16.47 1.26 14.49
CA LEU A 45 15.52 0.17 14.25
C LEU A 45 16.19 -0.97 13.45
N VAL A 46 16.99 -0.61 12.44
CA VAL A 46 17.79 -1.58 11.67
C VAL A 46 18.80 -2.26 12.56
N ASP A 47 19.51 -1.48 13.41
CA ASP A 47 20.46 -2.01 14.37
C ASP A 47 19.77 -2.95 15.38
N TYR A 48 18.60 -2.56 15.89
CA TYR A 48 17.81 -3.38 16.80
C TYR A 48 17.40 -4.73 16.18
N ILE A 49 16.92 -4.74 14.94
CA ILE A 49 16.56 -5.98 14.24
C ILE A 49 17.79 -6.87 14.08
N LYS A 50 18.92 -6.30 13.69
CA LYS A 50 20.18 -7.04 13.58
C LYS A 50 20.61 -7.66 14.89
N GLU A 51 20.57 -6.90 15.98
CA GLU A 51 20.96 -7.37 17.33
C GLU A 51 20.00 -8.43 17.88
N GLN A 52 18.67 -8.28 17.65
CA GLN A 52 17.69 -9.18 18.21
C GLN A 52 17.49 -10.45 17.37
N LEU A 53 17.55 -10.35 16.06
CA LEU A 53 17.20 -11.45 15.18
C LEU A 53 18.41 -12.04 14.43
N ASN A 54 19.60 -11.43 14.54
CA ASN A 54 20.78 -11.79 13.78
C ASN A 54 20.53 -11.75 12.25
N VAL A 55 19.81 -10.71 11.80
CA VAL A 55 19.46 -10.48 10.39
C VAL A 55 20.10 -9.20 9.90
N ASP A 56 20.80 -9.26 8.79
CA ASP A 56 21.33 -8.11 8.06
C ASP A 56 20.47 -7.81 6.84
N PHE A 57 20.32 -6.51 6.52
CA PHE A 57 19.63 -6.07 5.32
C PHE A 57 20.59 -5.51 4.29
N VAL A 58 20.41 -5.94 3.05
CA VAL A 58 21.01 -5.34 1.85
C VAL A 58 19.89 -4.74 1.01
N TYR A 59 19.95 -3.44 0.78
CA TYR A 59 18.93 -2.75 0.00
C TYR A 59 19.31 -2.72 -1.47
N ASP A 60 18.70 -3.58 -2.29
CA ASP A 60 18.94 -3.64 -3.73
C ASP A 60 18.46 -2.35 -4.41
N PHE A 61 17.37 -1.78 -3.87
CA PHE A 61 16.96 -0.41 -4.17
C PHE A 61 16.18 0.20 -2.99
N SER A 62 16.37 1.52 -2.80
CA SER A 62 15.62 2.34 -1.86
C SER A 62 15.33 3.66 -2.56
N VAL A 63 14.06 3.98 -2.79
CA VAL A 63 13.66 5.13 -3.64
C VAL A 63 12.51 5.91 -3.03
N ALA A 64 12.59 7.23 -3.12
CA ALA A 64 11.54 8.14 -2.66
C ALA A 64 10.41 8.34 -3.69
N SER A 65 10.65 8.00 -4.95
CA SER A 65 9.67 8.07 -6.04
C SER A 65 9.83 6.87 -6.98
N ASP A 66 8.82 6.65 -7.81
CA ASP A 66 8.84 5.64 -8.88
C ASP A 66 9.11 4.20 -8.40
N TYR A 67 8.72 3.89 -7.16
CA TYR A 67 8.93 2.58 -6.56
C TYR A 67 8.34 1.45 -7.43
N SER A 68 7.10 1.60 -7.91
CA SER A 68 6.45 0.59 -8.75
C SER A 68 7.23 0.33 -10.04
N THR A 69 7.85 1.36 -10.62
CA THR A 69 8.73 1.21 -11.79
C THR A 69 9.97 0.39 -11.46
N LYS A 70 10.58 0.62 -10.29
CA LYS A 70 11.75 -0.18 -9.84
C LYS A 70 11.38 -1.63 -9.63
N VAL A 71 10.24 -1.92 -9.02
CA VAL A 71 9.73 -3.29 -8.86
C VAL A 71 9.52 -3.93 -10.23
N SER A 72 8.86 -3.26 -11.17
CA SER A 72 8.66 -3.80 -12.53
C SER A 72 9.98 -4.07 -13.26
N MET A 73 10.99 -3.23 -13.05
CA MET A 73 12.33 -3.47 -13.61
C MET A 73 13.02 -4.68 -12.96
N ALA A 74 12.90 -4.87 -11.65
CA ALA A 74 13.44 -6.04 -10.93
C ALA A 74 12.78 -7.33 -11.44
N ILE A 75 11.45 -7.33 -11.61
CA ILE A 75 10.71 -8.46 -12.18
C ILE A 75 11.19 -8.77 -13.61
N ALA A 76 11.25 -7.76 -14.47
CA ALA A 76 11.63 -7.91 -15.86
C ALA A 76 13.09 -8.39 -16.05
N SER A 77 14.00 -8.02 -15.15
CA SER A 77 15.40 -8.45 -15.17
C SER A 77 15.65 -9.79 -14.49
N GLY A 78 14.69 -10.31 -13.71
CA GLY A 78 14.87 -11.49 -12.87
C GLY A 78 15.75 -11.24 -11.63
N SER A 79 16.10 -9.99 -11.34
CA SER A 79 16.87 -9.61 -10.13
C SER A 79 15.90 -9.18 -9.03
N ILE A 80 15.19 -10.16 -8.49
CA ILE A 80 14.11 -9.96 -7.53
C ILE A 80 14.69 -9.99 -6.11
N PRO A 81 14.50 -8.95 -5.27
CA PRO A 81 14.87 -8.99 -3.85
C PRO A 81 14.08 -10.06 -3.08
N ASP A 82 14.59 -10.49 -1.93
CA ASP A 82 13.91 -11.44 -1.06
C ASP A 82 12.60 -10.84 -0.50
N ILE A 83 12.60 -9.53 -0.27
CA ILE A 83 11.43 -8.81 0.28
C ILE A 83 11.20 -7.52 -0.52
N MET A 84 9.98 -7.33 -1.00
CA MET A 84 9.53 -6.07 -1.59
C MET A 84 8.00 -5.94 -1.54
N PHE A 85 7.50 -4.71 -1.57
CA PHE A 85 6.07 -4.47 -1.75
C PHE A 85 5.71 -4.53 -3.22
N VAL A 86 4.59 -5.14 -3.53
CA VAL A 86 4.12 -5.29 -4.91
C VAL A 86 2.64 -4.95 -5.03
N THR A 87 2.24 -4.49 -6.20
CA THR A 87 0.82 -4.35 -6.54
C THR A 87 0.23 -5.73 -6.85
N ALA A 88 -1.10 -5.85 -6.81
CA ALA A 88 -1.78 -7.10 -7.18
C ALA A 88 -1.47 -7.55 -8.63
N SER A 89 -1.18 -6.61 -9.54
CA SER A 89 -0.75 -6.91 -10.91
C SER A 89 0.64 -7.53 -10.94
N GLN A 90 1.59 -6.91 -10.24
CA GLN A 90 2.97 -7.40 -10.13
C GLN A 90 3.03 -8.75 -9.42
N LEU A 91 2.18 -8.97 -8.39
CA LEU A 91 2.09 -10.27 -7.73
C LEU A 91 1.65 -11.37 -8.71
N ARG A 92 0.67 -11.10 -9.58
CA ARG A 92 0.26 -12.08 -10.60
C ARG A 92 1.39 -12.43 -11.57
N GLU A 93 2.22 -11.45 -11.95
CA GLU A 93 3.39 -11.69 -12.80
C GLU A 93 4.42 -12.57 -12.09
N LEU A 94 4.69 -12.29 -10.81
CA LEU A 94 5.62 -13.07 -9.99
C LEU A 94 5.13 -14.51 -9.77
N VAL A 95 3.83 -14.71 -9.48
CA VAL A 95 3.23 -16.04 -9.34
C VAL A 95 3.31 -16.81 -10.66
N ALA A 96 3.00 -16.16 -11.78
CA ALA A 96 3.10 -16.80 -13.10
C ALA A 96 4.53 -17.18 -13.49
N ALA A 97 5.52 -16.49 -12.93
CA ALA A 97 6.94 -16.76 -13.12
C ALA A 97 7.53 -17.74 -12.09
N ASP A 98 6.71 -18.27 -11.16
CA ASP A 98 7.16 -19.12 -10.03
C ASP A 98 8.28 -18.44 -9.20
N ALA A 99 8.14 -17.14 -8.98
CA ALA A 99 9.16 -16.28 -8.37
C ALA A 99 8.79 -15.80 -6.95
N VAL A 100 7.76 -16.35 -6.35
CA VAL A 100 7.31 -16.06 -4.98
C VAL A 100 7.06 -17.35 -4.21
N GLU A 101 7.28 -17.31 -2.92
CA GLU A 101 7.16 -18.45 -2.02
C GLU A 101 5.72 -18.59 -1.51
N ASP A 102 5.30 -19.84 -1.24
CA ASP A 102 4.02 -20.15 -0.58
C ASP A 102 4.12 -19.85 0.92
N MET A 103 3.47 -18.79 1.34
CA MET A 103 3.47 -18.31 2.73
C MET A 103 2.42 -18.99 3.62
N THR A 104 1.61 -19.91 3.11
CA THR A 104 0.47 -20.51 3.84
C THR A 104 0.91 -21.11 5.17
N ALA A 105 1.85 -22.04 5.14
CA ALA A 105 2.33 -22.70 6.36
C ALA A 105 3.08 -21.75 7.29
N VAL A 106 3.81 -20.79 6.74
CA VAL A 106 4.53 -19.77 7.52
C VAL A 106 3.55 -18.88 8.26
N TYR A 107 2.50 -18.41 7.58
CA TYR A 107 1.46 -17.60 8.21
C TYR A 107 0.72 -18.37 9.30
N GLU A 108 0.32 -19.59 9.03
CA GLU A 108 -0.41 -20.42 10.01
C GLU A 108 0.42 -20.69 11.26
N THR A 109 1.72 -20.94 11.10
CA THR A 109 2.61 -21.33 12.20
C THR A 109 3.13 -20.15 12.99
N TYR A 110 3.56 -19.06 12.31
CA TYR A 110 4.35 -17.99 12.93
C TYR A 110 3.61 -16.65 13.05
N ALA A 111 2.47 -16.46 12.38
CA ALA A 111 1.72 -15.23 12.55
C ALA A 111 1.23 -15.09 14.01
N SER A 112 1.51 -13.94 14.62
CA SER A 112 1.03 -13.64 15.97
C SER A 112 -0.49 -13.57 16.04
N ASP A 113 -1.06 -13.81 17.21
CA ASP A 113 -2.50 -13.67 17.43
C ASP A 113 -3.00 -12.26 17.09
N ASN A 114 -2.20 -11.23 17.37
CA ASN A 114 -2.54 -9.85 17.00
C ASN A 114 -2.59 -9.65 15.49
N LEU A 115 -1.66 -10.25 14.75
CA LEU A 115 -1.66 -10.18 13.29
C LEU A 115 -2.86 -10.93 12.71
N LYS A 116 -3.15 -12.13 13.20
CA LYS A 116 -4.33 -12.90 12.80
C LYS A 116 -5.62 -12.14 13.09
N ALA A 117 -5.76 -11.58 14.30
CA ALA A 117 -6.91 -10.76 14.67
C ALA A 117 -7.08 -9.53 13.77
N ALA A 118 -5.98 -8.90 13.35
CA ALA A 118 -6.05 -7.79 12.40
C ALA A 118 -6.59 -8.21 11.03
N TYR A 119 -6.12 -9.33 10.49
CA TYR A 119 -6.65 -9.88 9.23
C TYR A 119 -8.10 -10.36 9.34
N ASP A 120 -8.49 -10.92 10.47
CA ASP A 120 -9.87 -11.37 10.73
C ASP A 120 -10.90 -10.24 10.62
N THR A 121 -10.48 -8.98 10.88
CA THR A 121 -11.36 -7.81 10.70
C THR A 121 -11.80 -7.59 9.26
N THR A 122 -11.16 -8.23 8.29
CA THR A 122 -11.44 -8.08 6.86
C THR A 122 -12.35 -9.18 6.30
N ASP A 123 -12.85 -10.10 7.14
CA ASP A 123 -13.67 -11.25 6.73
C ASP A 123 -13.05 -12.06 5.57
N GLY A 124 -11.72 -12.13 5.51
CA GLY A 124 -10.95 -12.85 4.48
C GLY A 124 -10.73 -12.08 3.17
N ILE A 125 -11.40 -10.95 2.95
CA ILE A 125 -11.31 -10.17 1.71
C ILE A 125 -9.87 -9.74 1.40
N SER A 126 -9.07 -9.43 2.43
CA SER A 126 -7.67 -9.04 2.26
C SER A 126 -6.82 -10.12 1.59
N PHE A 127 -7.14 -11.39 1.81
CA PHE A 127 -6.40 -12.51 1.25
C PHE A 127 -6.81 -12.89 -0.18
N GLU A 128 -7.98 -12.46 -0.67
CA GLU A 128 -8.48 -12.86 -1.99
C GLU A 128 -7.50 -12.55 -3.13
N ASN A 129 -6.87 -11.37 -3.10
CA ASN A 129 -5.90 -10.95 -4.11
C ASN A 129 -4.48 -11.52 -3.92
N ALA A 130 -4.21 -12.16 -2.79
CA ALA A 130 -2.91 -12.72 -2.46
C ALA A 130 -2.92 -14.26 -2.49
N THR A 131 -4.09 -14.89 -2.68
CA THR A 131 -4.26 -16.35 -2.73
C THR A 131 -4.43 -16.82 -4.16
N PHE A 132 -3.58 -17.77 -4.57
CA PHE A 132 -3.58 -18.40 -5.89
C PHE A 132 -3.59 -19.92 -5.72
N ASP A 133 -4.55 -20.59 -6.33
CA ASP A 133 -4.72 -22.04 -6.23
C ASP A 133 -4.72 -22.57 -4.78
N GLY A 134 -5.31 -21.80 -3.86
CA GLY A 134 -5.39 -22.11 -2.43
C GLY A 134 -4.11 -21.86 -1.62
N LYS A 135 -3.10 -21.22 -2.21
CA LYS A 135 -1.83 -20.89 -1.57
C LYS A 135 -1.71 -19.39 -1.36
N LEU A 136 -1.28 -18.97 -0.18
CA LEU A 136 -1.01 -17.57 0.13
C LEU A 136 0.36 -17.18 -0.43
N MET A 137 0.38 -16.42 -1.52
CA MET A 137 1.62 -16.08 -2.24
C MET A 137 2.20 -14.71 -1.84
N ALA A 138 1.52 -13.96 -1.00
CA ALA A 138 2.01 -12.70 -0.41
C ALA A 138 1.23 -12.37 0.86
N MET A 139 1.81 -11.53 1.72
CA MET A 139 1.13 -10.95 2.88
C MET A 139 0.47 -9.63 2.47
N PRO A 140 -0.88 -9.54 2.45
CA PRO A 140 -1.57 -8.30 2.09
C PRO A 140 -1.29 -7.18 3.08
N SER A 141 -1.11 -5.96 2.59
CA SER A 141 -1.15 -4.79 3.45
C SER A 141 -2.60 -4.44 3.75
N ILE A 142 -2.94 -4.35 5.03
CA ILE A 142 -4.24 -3.87 5.50
C ILE A 142 -4.09 -2.49 6.11
N SER A 143 -5.05 -1.61 5.82
CA SER A 143 -5.10 -0.28 6.42
C SER A 143 -6.18 -0.24 7.49
N PRO A 144 -5.95 0.41 8.65
CA PRO A 144 -7.01 0.66 9.61
C PRO A 144 -8.14 1.43 8.93
N GLY A 145 -9.37 0.95 9.02
CA GLY A 145 -10.51 1.46 8.26
C GLY A 145 -10.75 2.97 8.39
N ALA A 146 -10.35 3.57 9.50
CA ALA A 146 -10.51 5.00 9.75
C ALA A 146 -9.49 5.88 9.01
N ASP A 147 -8.30 5.38 8.71
CA ASP A 147 -7.21 6.18 8.12
C ASP A 147 -7.37 6.40 6.60
N ALA A 148 -8.21 5.60 5.96
CA ALA A 148 -8.40 5.63 4.51
C ALA A 148 -9.77 6.16 4.08
N ILE A 149 -10.55 6.73 5.00
CA ILE A 149 -11.88 7.28 4.66
C ILE A 149 -11.69 8.67 4.06
N PRO A 150 -11.95 8.86 2.76
CA PRO A 150 -11.96 10.19 2.17
C PRO A 150 -13.13 10.99 2.72
N ILE A 151 -12.86 12.23 3.15
CA ILE A 151 -13.87 13.15 3.63
C ILE A 151 -14.08 14.24 2.57
N LEU A 152 -15.32 14.42 2.17
CA LEU A 152 -15.71 15.51 1.28
C LEU A 152 -15.92 16.79 2.08
N PHE A 153 -15.09 17.79 1.83
CA PHE A 153 -15.28 19.16 2.35
C PHE A 153 -16.00 20.00 1.31
N VAL A 154 -17.09 20.65 1.72
CA VAL A 154 -17.86 21.56 0.88
C VAL A 154 -17.93 22.93 1.53
N ARG A 155 -17.84 24.01 0.75
CA ARG A 155 -18.02 25.39 1.22
C ARG A 155 -19.48 25.61 1.64
N GLY A 156 -19.76 25.53 2.96
CA GLY A 156 -21.10 25.71 3.52
C GLY A 156 -21.67 27.09 3.22
N ASP A 157 -20.86 28.14 3.31
CA ASP A 157 -21.24 29.50 2.99
C ASP A 157 -21.70 29.66 1.52
N TRP A 158 -21.10 28.96 0.58
CA TRP A 158 -21.53 28.95 -0.82
C TRP A 158 -22.82 28.14 -1.03
N MET A 159 -22.96 27.06 -0.28
CA MET A 159 -24.21 26.28 -0.31
C MET A 159 -25.38 27.11 0.20
N ASP A 160 -25.21 27.82 1.32
CA ASP A 160 -26.23 28.70 1.90
C ASP A 160 -26.60 29.84 0.93
N GLU A 161 -25.59 30.47 0.30
CA GLU A 161 -25.81 31.55 -0.67
C GLU A 161 -26.61 31.08 -1.90
N LEU A 162 -26.37 29.84 -2.34
CA LEU A 162 -27.00 29.27 -3.53
C LEU A 162 -28.27 28.46 -3.19
N GLY A 163 -28.62 28.35 -1.92
CA GLY A 163 -29.81 27.61 -1.48
C GLY A 163 -29.72 26.11 -1.78
N LEU A 164 -28.51 25.54 -1.68
CA LEU A 164 -28.25 24.12 -1.97
C LEU A 164 -28.32 23.30 -0.67
N ASP A 165 -28.94 22.14 -0.75
CA ASP A 165 -29.00 21.18 0.35
C ASP A 165 -27.72 20.34 0.49
N GLU A 166 -27.54 19.75 1.67
CA GLU A 166 -26.45 18.82 1.92
C GLU A 166 -26.50 17.61 0.96
N PRO A 167 -25.38 17.25 0.29
CA PRO A 167 -25.39 16.20 -0.71
C PRO A 167 -25.56 14.81 -0.06
N LYS A 168 -26.45 14.01 -0.63
CA LYS A 168 -26.72 12.62 -0.22
C LYS A 168 -26.35 11.61 -1.31
N THR A 169 -26.20 12.09 -2.54
CA THR A 169 -25.90 11.28 -3.72
C THR A 169 -24.75 11.89 -4.53
N VAL A 170 -24.15 11.12 -5.41
CA VAL A 170 -23.14 11.62 -6.37
C VAL A 170 -23.75 12.66 -7.31
N GLU A 171 -25.05 12.53 -7.63
CA GLU A 171 -25.76 13.50 -8.47
C GLU A 171 -25.88 14.85 -7.75
N ASP A 172 -26.15 14.86 -6.44
CA ASP A 172 -26.20 16.09 -5.64
C ASP A 172 -24.84 16.79 -5.65
N ILE A 173 -23.74 16.03 -5.47
CA ILE A 173 -22.38 16.57 -5.56
C ILE A 173 -22.15 17.20 -6.94
N THR A 174 -22.54 16.51 -8.00
CA THR A 174 -22.42 17.02 -9.37
C THR A 174 -23.19 18.33 -9.56
N ASN A 175 -24.39 18.43 -9.02
CA ASN A 175 -25.22 19.64 -9.11
C ASN A 175 -24.62 20.80 -8.31
N ILE A 176 -24.09 20.54 -7.11
CA ILE A 176 -23.36 21.53 -6.30
C ILE A 176 -22.16 22.07 -7.08
N VAL A 177 -21.35 21.20 -7.68
CA VAL A 177 -20.18 21.62 -8.46
C VAL A 177 -20.56 22.47 -9.66
N LYS A 178 -21.63 22.11 -10.39
CA LYS A 178 -22.14 22.91 -11.50
C LYS A 178 -22.60 24.30 -11.03
N ALA A 179 -23.33 24.39 -9.93
CA ALA A 179 -23.78 25.65 -9.37
C ALA A 179 -22.60 26.53 -8.91
N PHE A 180 -21.61 25.93 -8.26
CA PHE A 180 -20.38 26.63 -7.86
C PHE A 180 -19.60 27.14 -9.07
N LYS A 181 -19.45 26.33 -10.10
CA LYS A 181 -18.79 26.70 -11.35
C LYS A 181 -19.52 27.87 -12.04
N GLU A 182 -20.84 27.83 -12.13
CA GLU A 182 -21.63 28.86 -12.75
C GLU A 182 -21.52 30.22 -12.02
N LYS A 183 -21.52 30.18 -10.69
CA LYS A 183 -21.49 31.39 -9.86
C LYS A 183 -20.09 31.97 -9.68
N TYR A 184 -19.10 31.09 -9.45
CA TYR A 184 -17.75 31.52 -8.99
C TYR A 184 -16.65 31.25 -10.02
N GLY A 185 -16.97 30.59 -11.15
CA GLY A 185 -16.05 30.29 -12.23
C GLY A 185 -15.22 28.99 -12.02
N ASP A 186 -14.53 28.59 -13.06
CA ASP A 186 -13.84 27.29 -13.15
C ASP A 186 -12.71 27.09 -12.13
N SER A 187 -12.01 28.16 -11.76
CA SER A 187 -10.87 28.08 -10.84
C SER A 187 -11.26 27.81 -9.38
N ASN A 188 -12.55 27.91 -9.05
CA ASN A 188 -13.06 27.73 -7.70
C ASN A 188 -13.91 26.44 -7.54
N SER A 189 -13.96 25.62 -8.58
CA SER A 189 -14.65 24.34 -8.52
C SER A 189 -13.73 23.27 -7.94
N LEU A 190 -14.34 22.35 -7.24
CA LEU A 190 -13.85 21.22 -6.49
C LEU A 190 -12.45 20.74 -6.84
N VAL A 191 -11.55 20.77 -5.87
CA VAL A 191 -10.27 20.05 -5.94
C VAL A 191 -10.49 18.64 -5.43
N MET A 192 -10.58 17.69 -6.34
CA MET A 192 -10.50 16.27 -6.01
C MET A 192 -9.16 15.72 -6.44
N SER A 193 -8.67 14.71 -5.72
CA SER A 193 -7.46 13.99 -6.10
C SER A 193 -7.55 13.52 -7.54
N GLN A 194 -6.46 13.63 -8.28
CA GLN A 194 -6.39 13.25 -9.70
C GLN A 194 -6.56 11.74 -9.94
N ASN A 195 -6.45 10.93 -8.89
CA ASN A 195 -6.56 9.49 -8.97
C ASN A 195 -8.02 9.06 -8.78
N ILE A 196 -8.75 8.94 -9.85
CA ILE A 196 -10.14 8.45 -9.88
C ILE A 196 -10.22 7.00 -9.44
N VAL A 197 -9.22 6.22 -9.83
CA VAL A 197 -9.01 4.85 -9.43
C VAL A 197 -7.56 4.74 -9.01
N SER A 198 -7.30 4.77 -7.72
CA SER A 198 -5.97 4.42 -7.26
C SER A 198 -5.83 2.91 -7.32
N GLU A 199 -4.65 2.44 -7.69
CA GLU A 199 -4.29 1.02 -7.66
C GLU A 199 -4.47 0.41 -6.25
N ASN A 200 -4.58 1.25 -5.23
CA ASN A 200 -4.77 0.88 -3.83
C ASN A 200 -6.24 0.88 -3.37
N GLY A 201 -7.21 0.96 -4.29
CA GLY A 201 -8.63 0.88 -3.94
C GLY A 201 -9.19 2.10 -3.19
N ASN A 202 -8.41 3.14 -2.96
CA ASN A 202 -8.90 4.41 -2.43
C ASN A 202 -9.75 5.10 -3.49
N ASN A 203 -11.05 4.91 -3.41
CA ASN A 203 -12.03 5.53 -4.27
C ASN A 203 -12.05 7.04 -4.03
N THR A 204 -11.27 7.75 -4.80
CA THR A 204 -11.45 9.19 -4.91
C THR A 204 -12.50 9.44 -5.97
N TYR A 205 -13.64 10.00 -5.58
CA TYR A 205 -14.68 10.36 -6.54
C TYR A 205 -14.13 11.44 -7.46
N CYS A 206 -13.95 11.13 -8.73
CA CYS A 206 -13.69 12.14 -9.73
C CYS A 206 -14.99 12.62 -10.34
N LEU A 207 -15.20 13.89 -10.23
CA LEU A 207 -16.18 14.57 -11.05
C LEU A 207 -15.52 14.92 -12.38
N LEU A 208 -15.87 14.17 -13.40
CA LEU A 208 -15.41 14.30 -14.79
C LEU A 208 -15.70 15.66 -15.46
N TYR A 209 -16.06 16.70 -14.69
CA TYR A 209 -16.53 17.97 -15.24
C TYR A 209 -15.52 19.13 -15.19
N THR A 210 -14.32 18.90 -14.67
CA THR A 210 -13.31 19.95 -14.55
C THR A 210 -12.25 19.94 -15.65
N SER A 211 -12.25 18.92 -16.51
CA SER A 211 -11.39 18.89 -17.70
C SER A 211 -12.24 18.63 -18.93
N PRO A 212 -12.14 19.44 -19.98
CA PRO A 212 -12.75 19.09 -21.25
C PRO A 212 -12.16 17.75 -21.71
N SER A 213 -13.04 16.78 -21.94
CA SER A 213 -12.63 15.52 -22.54
C SER A 213 -12.01 15.79 -23.92
N PRO A 214 -10.86 15.18 -24.25
CA PRO A 214 -10.30 15.29 -25.60
C PRO A 214 -11.17 14.67 -26.69
N ARG A 215 -12.41 14.30 -26.39
CA ARG A 215 -13.35 13.62 -27.30
C ARG A 215 -14.62 14.40 -27.59
N ASP A 216 -14.71 15.66 -27.14
CA ASP A 216 -15.79 16.57 -27.55
C ASP A 216 -15.31 17.53 -28.62
#